data_1204d002bfa01cf327a7f3cc2b758297
#
_entry.id   1204d002bfa01cf327a7f3cc2b758297
#
_cell.length_a   1.000
_cell.length_b   1.000
_cell.length_c   1.000
_cell.angle_alpha   90.00
_cell.angle_beta   90.00
_cell.angle_gamma   90.00
#
_symmetry.space_group_name_H-M   'P 1'
#
loop_
_entity.id
_entity.type
_entity.pdbx_description
1 polymer ?
#
loop_
_entity_poly.entity_id
_entity_poly.type
_entity_poly.pdbx_seq_one_letter_code
_entity_poly.pdbx_strand_id
1 'polypeptide(L)'
;EINFALSNSQGGENYGWNIFEGKHCYPEDSNCENSGFIEPIFEYPNDANYVRILLGLKQKNPNMDGCSITGGYIYRGTNIPSLYGRYIFGDYCTGKVWSINIDDDIENLDIIDHTQDILKGIGKKEFYLSSFGQDNNGEIFLVDYNGAIYNLAIKN
;
A
#
# COMPACT_ATOMS: atom_id res chain seq x y z
N GLU A 1 1.16 5.07 5.27
CA GLU A 1 2.10 5.88 4.46
C GLU A 1 3.12 5.02 3.71
N ILE A 2 3.68 5.54 2.61
CA ILE A 2 4.83 4.98 1.90
C ILE A 2 5.94 6.01 1.88
N ASN A 3 7.11 5.60 2.33
CA ASN A 3 8.31 6.42 2.36
C ASN A 3 9.27 5.97 1.24
N PHE A 4 10.06 6.91 0.75
CA PHE A 4 11.04 6.68 -0.28
C PHE A 4 12.41 7.17 0.17
N ALA A 5 13.42 6.31 0.03
CA ALA A 5 14.82 6.67 0.22
C ALA A 5 15.61 6.48 -1.07
N LEU A 6 16.50 7.41 -1.37
CA LEU A 6 17.37 7.30 -2.55
C LEU A 6 18.30 6.10 -2.43
N SER A 7 18.68 5.48 -3.55
CA SER A 7 19.57 4.31 -3.58
C SER A 7 20.98 4.57 -3.01
N ASN A 8 21.39 5.85 -2.92
CA ASN A 8 22.66 6.27 -2.32
C ASN A 8 22.52 6.74 -0.87
N SER A 9 21.35 6.59 -0.27
CA SER A 9 21.14 6.90 1.15
C SER A 9 22.07 6.07 2.03
N GLN A 10 22.59 6.70 3.08
CA GLN A 10 23.40 6.02 4.12
C GLN A 10 22.51 5.50 5.26
N GLY A 11 21.20 5.67 5.17
CA GLY A 11 20.24 5.37 6.23
C GLY A 11 20.14 6.47 7.28
N GLY A 12 19.19 6.33 8.20
CA GLY A 12 18.97 7.29 9.28
C GLY A 12 17.95 8.38 8.95
N GLU A 13 17.21 8.22 7.86
CA GLU A 13 16.08 9.08 7.52
C GLU A 13 15.07 9.12 8.67
N ASN A 14 14.60 10.32 9.00
CA ASN A 14 13.57 10.52 10.00
C ASN A 14 12.24 10.87 9.30
N TYR A 15 11.29 9.96 9.37
CA TYR A 15 9.96 10.12 8.77
C TYR A 15 8.90 10.68 9.74
N GLY A 16 9.34 11.21 10.87
CA GLY A 16 8.53 12.06 11.75
C GLY A 16 7.86 11.38 12.94
N TRP A 17 7.74 10.06 12.95
CA TRP A 17 7.12 9.35 14.07
C TRP A 17 7.93 9.60 15.38
N ASN A 18 7.27 9.98 16.48
CA ASN A 18 5.83 10.06 16.80
C ASN A 18 5.30 11.51 16.89
N ILE A 19 5.89 12.43 16.15
CA ILE A 19 5.43 13.83 16.06
C ILE A 19 4.49 13.99 14.86
N PHE A 20 4.77 13.22 13.79
CA PHE A 20 3.94 13.12 12.60
C PHE A 20 3.48 11.67 12.37
N GLU A 21 2.26 11.54 11.87
CA GLU A 21 1.75 10.35 11.20
C GLU A 21 1.41 10.74 9.76
N GLY A 22 2.16 10.21 8.79
CA GLY A 22 2.12 10.72 7.42
C GLY A 22 2.59 12.18 7.37
N LYS A 23 1.78 13.03 6.76
CA LYS A 23 1.98 14.50 6.67
C LYS A 23 1.26 15.28 7.77
N HIS A 24 0.64 14.58 8.72
CA HIS A 24 -0.23 15.16 9.75
C HIS A 24 0.43 15.12 11.13
N CYS A 25 0.14 16.13 11.95
CA CYS A 25 0.57 16.12 13.35
C CYS A 25 -0.02 14.95 14.12
N TYR A 26 0.77 14.33 15.00
CA TYR A 26 0.28 13.31 15.91
C TYR A 26 0.57 13.70 17.37
N PRO A 27 -0.45 13.75 18.28
CA PRO A 27 -1.91 13.60 17.97
C PRO A 27 -2.44 14.70 17.03
N GLU A 28 -3.55 14.44 16.32
CA GLU A 28 -4.08 15.29 15.26
C GLU A 28 -4.28 16.76 15.63
N ASP A 29 -4.67 17.04 16.88
CA ASP A 29 -4.87 18.41 17.39
C ASP A 29 -3.59 19.05 17.96
N SER A 30 -2.42 18.42 17.82
CA SER A 30 -1.16 18.97 18.30
C SER A 30 -0.63 20.05 17.37
N ASN A 31 0.08 21.03 17.94
CA ASN A 31 0.84 22.00 17.15
C ASN A 31 2.23 21.41 16.92
N CYS A 32 2.51 20.95 15.72
CA CYS A 32 3.81 20.42 15.35
C CYS A 32 4.46 21.25 14.25
N GLU A 33 5.79 21.33 14.28
CA GLU A 33 6.57 21.98 13.24
C GLU A 33 7.39 20.91 12.49
N ASN A 34 7.34 20.94 11.16
CA ASN A 34 8.20 20.09 10.36
C ASN A 34 9.63 20.63 10.39
N SER A 35 10.45 20.08 11.26
CA SER A 35 11.85 20.45 11.42
C SER A 35 12.78 19.32 10.96
N GLY A 36 12.84 19.09 9.65
CA GLY A 36 13.79 18.15 9.05
C GLY A 36 13.29 16.71 8.97
N PHE A 37 11.99 16.48 9.05
CA PHE A 37 11.39 15.19 8.72
C PHE A 37 11.21 15.06 7.21
N ILE A 38 11.32 13.83 6.73
CA ILE A 38 11.05 13.47 5.33
C ILE A 38 9.59 13.06 5.21
N GLU A 39 8.85 13.79 4.39
CA GLU A 39 7.44 13.47 4.14
C GLU A 39 7.29 12.18 3.32
N PRO A 40 6.22 11.39 3.57
CA PRO A 40 5.92 10.25 2.74
C PRO A 40 5.56 10.67 1.31
N ILE A 41 5.90 9.81 0.35
CA ILE A 41 5.51 10.00 -1.05
C ILE A 41 4.05 9.69 -1.31
N PHE A 42 3.43 8.84 -0.48
CA PHE A 42 2.03 8.48 -0.54
C PHE A 42 1.47 8.22 0.85
N GLU A 43 0.24 8.67 1.07
CA GLU A 43 -0.52 8.38 2.29
C GLU A 43 -2.02 8.25 2.01
N TYR A 44 -2.73 7.60 2.90
CA TYR A 44 -4.20 7.57 2.96
C TYR A 44 -4.63 7.49 4.44
N PRO A 45 -5.85 7.92 4.77
CA PRO A 45 -6.34 7.90 6.15
C PRO A 45 -6.35 6.48 6.73
N ASN A 46 -5.81 6.33 7.95
CA ASN A 46 -5.99 5.13 8.75
C ASN A 46 -7.35 5.18 9.43
N ASP A 47 -8.28 4.34 8.98
CA ASP A 47 -9.62 4.29 9.56
C ASP A 47 -9.72 3.20 10.64
N ALA A 48 -9.87 3.64 11.90
CA ALA A 48 -10.07 2.76 13.07
C ALA A 48 -11.35 1.88 12.98
N ASN A 49 -12.18 2.01 11.94
CA ASN A 49 -13.36 1.17 11.74
C ASN A 49 -13.03 -0.32 11.62
N TYR A 50 -11.82 -0.67 11.18
CA TYR A 50 -11.39 -2.07 11.13
C TYR A 50 -11.40 -2.73 12.51
N VAL A 51 -10.88 -2.06 13.54
CA VAL A 51 -10.95 -2.55 14.92
C VAL A 51 -12.40 -2.77 15.34
N ARG A 52 -13.33 -1.90 14.92
CA ARG A 52 -14.76 -2.06 15.17
C ARG A 52 -15.33 -3.31 14.49
N ILE A 53 -14.93 -3.60 13.26
CA ILE A 53 -15.34 -4.82 12.54
C ILE A 53 -14.85 -6.07 13.29
N LEU A 54 -13.58 -6.11 13.69
CA LEU A 54 -13.03 -7.22 14.49
C LEU A 54 -13.76 -7.45 15.81
N LEU A 55 -14.27 -6.38 16.42
CA LEU A 55 -15.05 -6.44 17.65
C LEU A 55 -16.56 -6.70 17.42
N GLY A 56 -16.98 -6.96 16.19
CA GLY A 56 -18.37 -7.16 15.83
C GLY A 56 -19.25 -5.90 15.97
N LEU A 57 -18.66 -4.72 16.01
CA LEU A 57 -19.36 -3.45 16.13
C LEU A 57 -19.76 -2.92 14.74
N LYS A 58 -20.84 -2.11 14.70
CA LYS A 58 -21.25 -1.46 13.46
C LYS A 58 -20.11 -0.59 12.89
N GLN A 59 -19.85 -0.77 11.62
CA GLN A 59 -18.94 0.10 10.83
C GLN A 59 -19.51 1.52 10.79
N LYS A 60 -18.68 2.52 11.08
CA LYS A 60 -19.07 3.93 11.00
C LYS A 60 -18.96 4.49 9.59
N ASN A 61 -17.94 4.06 8.85
CA ASN A 61 -17.68 4.50 7.50
C ASN A 61 -17.60 3.29 6.55
N PRO A 62 -18.58 3.12 5.64
CA PRO A 62 -18.54 2.02 4.67
C PRO A 62 -17.49 2.20 3.57
N ASN A 63 -16.96 3.42 3.41
CA ASN A 63 -15.97 3.77 2.39
C ASN A 63 -14.57 3.92 3.02
N MET A 64 -14.22 3.02 3.91
CA MET A 64 -12.90 2.97 4.55
C MET A 64 -11.78 2.97 3.50
N ASP A 65 -10.83 3.90 3.63
CA ASP A 65 -9.71 3.98 2.69
C ASP A 65 -8.68 2.90 2.95
N GLY A 66 -8.40 2.59 4.21
CA GLY A 66 -7.53 1.52 4.64
C GLY A 66 -7.29 1.51 6.14
N CYS A 67 -6.48 0.58 6.61
CA CYS A 67 -6.07 0.53 8.02
C CYS A 67 -4.63 0.08 8.21
N SER A 68 -4.09 -0.71 7.31
CA SER A 68 -2.75 -1.28 7.46
C SER A 68 -2.13 -1.49 6.09
N ILE A 69 -1.27 -0.57 5.73
CA ILE A 69 -0.52 -0.67 4.48
C ILE A 69 0.37 -1.92 4.51
N THR A 70 0.30 -2.69 3.45
CA THR A 70 1.10 -3.90 3.26
C THR A 70 2.05 -3.65 2.11
N GLY A 71 3.35 -3.67 2.42
CA GLY A 71 4.40 -3.48 1.43
C GLY A 71 4.54 -4.69 0.52
N GLY A 72 5.14 -4.45 -0.62
CA GLY A 72 5.28 -5.38 -1.72
C GLY A 72 6.63 -5.27 -2.41
N TYR A 73 6.60 -5.22 -3.72
CA TYR A 73 7.79 -5.27 -4.55
C TYR A 73 7.69 -4.31 -5.73
N ILE A 74 8.84 -3.89 -6.25
CA ILE A 74 8.91 -3.31 -7.59
C ILE A 74 8.78 -4.47 -8.58
N TYR A 75 7.78 -4.39 -9.48
CA TYR A 75 7.57 -5.42 -10.48
C TYR A 75 8.72 -5.43 -11.50
N ARG A 76 9.36 -6.58 -11.66
CA ARG A 76 10.47 -6.81 -12.59
C ARG A 76 10.21 -7.99 -13.53
N GLY A 77 9.01 -8.56 -13.47
CA GLY A 77 8.58 -9.64 -14.34
C GLY A 77 8.34 -9.19 -15.78
N THR A 78 8.07 -10.17 -16.62
CA THR A 78 7.84 -9.96 -18.06
C THR A 78 6.39 -10.24 -18.49
N ASN A 79 5.61 -10.89 -17.62
CA ASN A 79 4.24 -11.31 -17.94
C ASN A 79 3.26 -10.13 -18.02
N ILE A 80 3.57 -9.01 -17.31
CA ILE A 80 2.74 -7.79 -17.30
C ILE A 80 3.62 -6.58 -17.63
N PRO A 81 3.95 -6.32 -18.89
CA PRO A 81 4.88 -5.25 -19.27
C PRO A 81 4.48 -3.86 -18.78
N SER A 82 3.19 -3.59 -18.66
CA SER A 82 2.66 -2.30 -18.15
C SER A 82 2.94 -2.05 -16.68
N LEU A 83 3.31 -3.07 -15.91
CA LEU A 83 3.69 -2.95 -14.50
C LEU A 83 5.20 -2.85 -14.29
N TYR A 84 6.01 -3.06 -15.34
CA TYR A 84 7.45 -3.04 -15.17
C TYR A 84 7.95 -1.70 -14.60
N GLY A 85 8.72 -1.77 -13.51
CA GLY A 85 9.22 -0.61 -12.77
C GLY A 85 8.29 -0.07 -11.69
N ARG A 86 7.02 -0.46 -11.69
CA ARG A 86 6.05 0.02 -10.70
C ARG A 86 6.20 -0.70 -9.35
N TYR A 87 6.10 0.04 -8.27
CA TYR A 87 6.01 -0.52 -6.91
C TYR A 87 4.57 -0.95 -6.64
N ILE A 88 4.37 -2.23 -6.34
CA ILE A 88 3.07 -2.83 -6.04
C ILE A 88 2.93 -2.95 -4.53
N PHE A 89 1.82 -2.45 -3.97
CA PHE A 89 1.52 -2.50 -2.55
C PHE A 89 0.00 -2.56 -2.34
N GLY A 90 -0.44 -2.70 -1.11
CA GLY A 90 -1.87 -2.72 -0.82
C GLY A 90 -2.21 -2.47 0.64
N ASP A 91 -3.45 -2.77 1.01
CA ASP A 91 -3.99 -2.62 2.35
C ASP A 91 -4.64 -3.92 2.82
N TYR A 92 -4.28 -4.36 4.03
CA TYR A 92 -4.79 -5.60 4.61
C TYR A 92 -6.30 -5.57 4.84
N CYS A 93 -6.82 -4.45 5.36
CA CYS A 93 -8.21 -4.38 5.82
C CYS A 93 -9.22 -4.33 4.69
N THR A 94 -8.86 -3.63 3.63
CA THR A 94 -9.73 -3.39 2.48
C THR A 94 -9.45 -4.34 1.32
N GLY A 95 -8.29 -5.02 1.35
CA GLY A 95 -7.82 -5.81 0.22
C GLY A 95 -7.51 -4.97 -1.03
N LYS A 96 -7.39 -3.66 -0.88
CA LYS A 96 -6.98 -2.78 -1.98
C LYS A 96 -5.55 -3.10 -2.41
N VAL A 97 -5.31 -3.03 -3.71
CA VAL A 97 -3.96 -3.18 -4.30
C VAL A 97 -3.73 -2.06 -5.29
N TRP A 98 -2.63 -1.37 -5.11
CA TRP A 98 -2.21 -0.26 -5.95
C TRP A 98 -0.83 -0.48 -6.56
N SER A 99 -0.54 0.27 -7.59
CA SER A 99 0.82 0.45 -8.09
C SER A 99 1.17 1.92 -8.26
N ILE A 100 2.42 2.25 -7.93
CA ILE A 100 3.00 3.59 -8.12
C ILE A 100 4.17 3.47 -9.09
N ASN A 101 4.27 4.38 -10.05
CA ASN A 101 5.50 4.56 -10.80
C ASN A 101 6.48 5.43 -9.99
N ILE A 102 7.68 4.91 -9.71
CA ILE A 102 8.69 5.58 -8.87
C ILE A 102 9.69 6.39 -9.71
N ASP A 103 9.74 6.13 -11.01
CA ASP A 103 10.66 6.82 -11.93
C ASP A 103 10.14 8.21 -12.35
N ASP A 104 8.87 8.50 -12.05
CA ASP A 104 8.22 9.78 -12.34
C ASP A 104 8.46 10.79 -11.20
N ASP A 105 8.01 11.99 -11.43
CA ASP A 105 8.03 13.09 -10.47
C ASP A 105 7.31 12.66 -9.17
N ILE A 106 8.06 12.63 -8.06
CA ILE A 106 7.56 12.23 -6.74
C ILE A 106 6.39 13.13 -6.30
N GLU A 107 6.31 14.35 -6.80
CA GLU A 107 5.21 15.28 -6.50
C GLU A 107 3.90 14.93 -7.24
N ASN A 108 3.98 14.18 -8.35
CA ASN A 108 2.85 13.81 -9.21
C ASN A 108 2.85 12.31 -9.50
N LEU A 109 2.71 11.48 -8.47
CA LEU A 109 2.74 10.03 -8.63
C LEU A 109 1.58 9.51 -9.50
N ASP A 110 1.92 8.70 -10.49
CA ASP A 110 0.93 7.91 -11.23
C ASP A 110 0.53 6.68 -10.40
N ILE A 111 -0.65 6.76 -9.78
CA ILE A 111 -1.21 5.71 -8.92
C ILE A 111 -2.33 5.00 -9.66
N ILE A 112 -2.23 3.68 -9.78
CA ILE A 112 -3.25 2.84 -10.41
C ILE A 112 -3.84 1.89 -9.35
N ASP A 113 -5.17 1.87 -9.25
CA ASP A 113 -5.91 0.91 -8.41
C ASP A 113 -6.24 -0.35 -9.23
N HIS A 114 -5.71 -1.49 -8.80
CA HIS A 114 -5.90 -2.80 -9.43
C HIS A 114 -6.93 -3.68 -8.73
N THR A 115 -7.53 -3.20 -7.65
CA THR A 115 -8.38 -3.99 -6.74
C THR A 115 -9.51 -4.70 -7.46
N GLN A 116 -10.25 -3.99 -8.31
CA GLN A 116 -11.41 -4.58 -8.98
C GLN A 116 -11.02 -5.63 -10.02
N ASP A 117 -9.92 -5.42 -10.72
CA ASP A 117 -9.42 -6.40 -11.71
C ASP A 117 -8.91 -7.67 -11.01
N ILE A 118 -8.24 -7.52 -9.88
CA ILE A 118 -7.77 -8.65 -9.05
C ILE A 118 -8.97 -9.42 -8.52
N LEU A 119 -9.94 -8.77 -7.87
CA LEU A 119 -11.13 -9.42 -7.32
C LEU A 119 -11.91 -10.18 -8.41
N LYS A 120 -12.08 -9.57 -9.58
CA LYS A 120 -12.71 -10.20 -10.73
C LYS A 120 -11.89 -11.40 -11.24
N GLY A 121 -10.57 -11.27 -11.26
CA GLY A 121 -9.64 -12.32 -11.70
C GLY A 121 -9.71 -13.57 -10.82
N ILE A 122 -9.77 -13.39 -9.51
CA ILE A 122 -9.82 -14.48 -8.52
C ILE A 122 -11.25 -14.97 -8.24
N GLY A 123 -12.27 -14.30 -8.79
CA GLY A 123 -13.68 -14.67 -8.61
C GLY A 123 -14.21 -14.42 -7.18
N LYS A 124 -13.64 -13.45 -6.48
CA LYS A 124 -14.05 -13.10 -5.10
C LYS A 124 -14.62 -11.68 -5.04
N LYS A 125 -15.37 -11.39 -3.98
CA LYS A 125 -15.87 -10.04 -3.67
C LYS A 125 -14.92 -9.27 -2.76
N GLU A 126 -14.08 -10.00 -2.02
CA GLU A 126 -13.12 -9.47 -1.07
C GLU A 126 -11.95 -10.45 -0.91
N PHE A 127 -10.80 -9.95 -0.51
CA PHE A 127 -9.68 -10.74 -0.01
C PHE A 127 -8.88 -9.91 1.00
N TYR A 128 -8.09 -10.57 1.85
CA TYR A 128 -7.31 -9.91 2.90
C TYR A 128 -5.84 -10.05 2.58
N LEU A 129 -5.27 -9.00 2.02
CA LEU A 129 -3.88 -8.98 1.60
C LEU A 129 -2.94 -8.97 2.81
N SER A 130 -2.36 -10.11 3.12
CA SER A 130 -1.46 -10.24 4.28
C SER A 130 0.01 -10.07 3.94
N SER A 131 0.40 -10.31 2.70
CA SER A 131 1.78 -10.19 2.24
C SER A 131 1.88 -10.26 0.72
N PHE A 132 3.09 -10.07 0.22
CA PHE A 132 3.49 -10.32 -1.16
C PHE A 132 4.65 -11.31 -1.21
N GLY A 133 4.83 -11.95 -2.35
CA GLY A 133 6.02 -12.71 -2.70
C GLY A 133 6.49 -12.34 -4.09
N GLN A 134 7.76 -12.58 -4.39
CA GLN A 134 8.32 -12.41 -5.72
C GLN A 134 9.17 -13.63 -6.06
N ASP A 135 9.04 -14.14 -7.28
CA ASP A 135 9.88 -15.22 -7.76
C ASP A 135 11.21 -14.71 -8.39
N ASN A 136 12.05 -15.64 -8.81
CA ASN A 136 13.33 -15.33 -9.42
C ASN A 136 13.22 -14.65 -10.80
N ASN A 137 12.03 -14.65 -11.40
CA ASN A 137 11.75 -13.97 -12.66
C ASN A 137 11.19 -12.56 -12.45
N GLY A 138 10.97 -12.15 -11.19
CA GLY A 138 10.40 -10.86 -10.84
C GLY A 138 8.88 -10.82 -10.90
N GLU A 139 8.20 -11.99 -11.02
CA GLU A 139 6.76 -12.09 -10.98
C GLU A 139 6.24 -12.00 -9.55
N ILE A 140 5.10 -11.32 -9.34
CA ILE A 140 4.58 -11.02 -8.01
C ILE A 140 3.41 -11.94 -7.67
N PHE A 141 3.39 -12.36 -6.41
CA PHE A 141 2.33 -13.14 -5.79
C PHE A 141 1.68 -12.33 -4.66
N LEU A 142 0.36 -12.44 -4.57
CA LEU A 142 -0.45 -11.88 -3.50
C LEU A 142 -0.80 -12.99 -2.51
N VAL A 143 -0.58 -12.75 -1.22
CA VAL A 143 -0.90 -13.72 -0.16
C VAL A 143 -2.19 -13.29 0.53
N ASP A 144 -3.23 -14.11 0.41
CA ASP A 144 -4.51 -13.93 1.09
C ASP A 144 -4.45 -14.57 2.49
N TYR A 145 -4.79 -13.82 3.51
CA TYR A 145 -4.86 -14.30 4.89
C TYR A 145 -5.77 -15.54 5.05
N ASN A 146 -6.75 -15.70 4.16
CA ASN A 146 -7.63 -16.87 4.12
C ASN A 146 -6.97 -18.14 3.53
N GLY A 147 -5.66 -18.12 3.32
CA GLY A 147 -4.88 -19.33 2.97
C GLY A 147 -4.72 -19.56 1.47
N ALA A 148 -4.84 -18.55 0.63
CA ALA A 148 -4.58 -18.65 -0.81
C ALA A 148 -3.37 -17.79 -1.22
N ILE A 149 -2.68 -18.21 -2.29
CA ILE A 149 -1.65 -17.44 -2.96
C ILE A 149 -2.08 -17.26 -4.42
N TYR A 150 -2.11 -16.03 -4.88
CA TYR A 150 -2.49 -15.68 -6.24
C TYR A 150 -1.30 -15.12 -7.01
N ASN A 151 -1.08 -15.62 -8.22
CA ASN A 151 -0.12 -15.01 -9.13
C ASN A 151 -0.76 -13.78 -9.79
N LEU A 152 -0.05 -12.67 -9.79
CA LEU A 152 -0.45 -11.47 -10.52
C LEU A 152 -0.21 -11.73 -12.02
N ALA A 153 -1.27 -11.73 -12.82
CA ALA A 153 -1.22 -12.04 -14.24
C ALA A 153 -2.26 -11.25 -15.05
N ILE A 154 -1.98 -11.03 -16.33
CA ILE A 154 -2.99 -10.49 -17.27
C ILE A 154 -4.04 -11.57 -17.51
N LYS A 155 -5.30 -11.18 -17.40
CA LYS A 155 -6.40 -12.05 -17.82
C LYS A 155 -6.48 -12.06 -19.34
N ASN A 156 -6.21 -13.19 -19.95
CA ASN A 156 -6.47 -13.46 -21.37
C ASN A 156 -7.97 -13.52 -21.67
#